data_91de5f9308fb26123e839c753039961c
#
_entry.id   91de5f9308fb26123e839c753039961c
#
_cell.length_a   1.000
_cell.length_b   1.000
_cell.length_c   1.000
_cell.angle_alpha   90.00
_cell.angle_beta   90.00
_cell.angle_gamma   90.00
#
_symmetry.space_group_name_H-M   'P 1'
#
loop_
_entity.id
_entity.type
_entity.pdbx_description
1 polymer ?
#
loop_
_entity_poly.entity_id
_entity_poly.type
_entity_poly.pdbx_seq_one_letter_code
_entity_poly.pdbx_strand_id
1 'polypeptide(L)'
;MYIGNQKSVMDYFKTATEFFLAGEYEWKLSGFFTGAQIERINKVKDLDAINIIKYCQKNNIDIITYNSKFYPKELLKIEDLPILLYSKGRKELLSNENKFAIVGSRHPSNDYLKVTSAFARVLAENNMTIVSGGAMGIDSAAHEEAIKNNADTICVLGSGLCFPYRTSFIPLSKKIENTGVLISEFPPTTPAYKYNFPIRNRIISGLSRGVLITQAGYKSGSLITARYALEQGKDVFVTPGPIFNNGFLGSNKLIKDGAIPVLTPNDILYEYNITDYNSNENFDILTKPKKKKNLDGDFDEDTIKVYENITEEEMAFDDLLQKTKLTVDKLMIILTKLEMAEYIKVTQTGKYIYS
;
A
#
# COMPACT_ATOMS: atom_id res chain seq x y z
N MET A 1 16.57 14.01 11.24
CA MET A 1 16.54 13.60 12.67
C MET A 1 15.08 13.45 13.05
N TYR A 2 14.68 12.29 13.52
CA TYR A 2 13.33 12.08 14.06
C TYR A 2 13.33 12.54 15.51
N ILE A 3 12.42 13.41 15.86
CA ILE A 3 12.15 13.85 17.23
C ILE A 3 10.77 13.26 17.55
N GLY A 4 10.75 12.20 18.37
CA GLY A 4 9.49 11.72 18.91
C GLY A 4 8.78 12.84 19.66
N ASN A 5 7.44 12.78 19.72
CA ASN A 5 6.65 13.75 20.47
C ASN A 5 6.64 15.17 19.90
N GLN A 6 6.67 15.29 18.56
CA GLN A 6 6.68 16.59 17.87
C GLN A 6 5.52 17.50 18.30
N LYS A 7 4.36 16.92 18.63
CA LYS A 7 3.20 17.65 19.14
C LYS A 7 3.52 18.35 20.46
N SER A 8 4.07 17.64 21.44
CA SER A 8 4.41 18.22 22.74
C SER A 8 5.43 19.35 22.61
N VAL A 9 6.39 19.21 21.67
CA VAL A 9 7.35 20.29 21.38
C VAL A 9 6.62 21.53 20.85
N MET A 10 5.66 21.35 19.90
CA MET A 10 4.89 22.46 19.35
C MET A 10 3.92 23.06 20.38
N ASP A 11 3.33 22.24 21.24
CA ASP A 11 2.46 22.72 22.32
C ASP A 11 3.22 23.58 23.35
N TYR A 12 4.49 23.24 23.62
CA TYR A 12 5.36 23.99 24.53
C TYR A 12 5.83 25.31 23.90
N PHE A 13 6.39 25.26 22.69
CA PHE A 13 6.96 26.44 22.03
C PHE A 13 5.95 27.23 21.18
N LYS A 14 4.69 26.79 21.09
CA LYS A 14 3.59 27.39 20.33
C LYS A 14 3.83 27.54 18.83
N THR A 15 4.98 28.06 18.41
CA THR A 15 5.33 28.24 16.99
C THR A 15 6.77 27.79 16.70
N ALA A 16 7.04 27.49 15.45
CA ALA A 16 8.40 27.17 15.01
C ALA A 16 9.36 28.37 15.23
N THR A 17 8.86 29.60 15.07
CA THR A 17 9.64 30.82 15.33
C THR A 17 10.01 30.93 16.81
N GLU A 18 9.08 30.74 17.72
CA GLU A 18 9.38 30.72 19.16
C GLU A 18 10.37 29.62 19.53
N PHE A 19 10.21 28.41 18.94
CA PHE A 19 11.18 27.32 19.11
C PHE A 19 12.62 27.76 18.73
N PHE A 20 12.78 28.36 17.56
CA PHE A 20 14.11 28.80 17.12
C PHE A 20 14.68 29.98 17.95
N LEU A 21 13.84 30.92 18.37
CA LEU A 21 14.25 32.08 19.17
C LEU A 21 14.58 31.73 20.63
N ALA A 22 13.99 30.65 21.14
CA ALA A 22 14.21 30.20 22.53
C ALA A 22 15.68 29.82 22.80
N GLY A 23 16.33 29.20 21.84
CA GLY A 23 17.76 28.84 21.92
C GLY A 23 18.06 27.63 22.80
N GLU A 24 19.34 27.32 22.94
CA GLU A 24 19.84 26.08 23.56
C GLU A 24 19.42 25.92 25.04
N TYR A 25 19.37 27.02 25.79
CA TYR A 25 19.01 26.99 27.21
C TYR A 25 17.57 26.49 27.39
N GLU A 26 16.61 27.07 26.69
CA GLU A 26 15.21 26.70 26.75
C GLU A 26 14.97 25.29 26.20
N TRP A 27 15.67 24.89 25.13
CA TRP A 27 15.60 23.51 24.62
C TRP A 27 16.04 22.48 25.65
N LYS A 28 17.08 22.77 26.43
CA LYS A 28 17.50 21.92 27.57
C LYS A 28 16.47 21.89 28.68
N LEU A 29 15.93 23.05 29.04
CA LEU A 29 14.97 23.20 30.11
C LEU A 29 13.65 22.46 29.79
N SER A 30 13.23 22.47 28.52
CA SER A 30 12.00 21.78 28.08
C SER A 30 12.02 20.29 28.29
N GLY A 31 13.18 19.66 28.42
CA GLY A 31 13.33 18.21 28.60
C GLY A 31 12.99 17.34 27.36
N PHE A 32 12.61 17.95 26.22
CA PHE A 32 12.22 17.22 25.01
C PHE A 32 13.41 16.69 24.20
N PHE A 33 14.61 17.24 24.42
CA PHE A 33 15.76 16.99 23.58
C PHE A 33 16.94 16.42 24.35
N THR A 34 17.57 15.40 23.80
CA THR A 34 18.89 14.94 24.28
C THR A 34 19.97 15.92 23.88
N GLY A 35 21.11 15.92 24.59
CA GLY A 35 22.25 16.77 24.26
C GLY A 35 22.72 16.63 22.80
N ALA A 36 22.73 15.39 22.28
CA ALA A 36 23.07 15.14 20.87
C ALA A 36 22.06 15.72 19.88
N GLN A 37 20.78 15.79 20.25
CA GLN A 37 19.75 16.44 19.43
C GLN A 37 19.93 17.96 19.43
N ILE A 38 20.18 18.55 20.59
CA ILE A 38 20.46 20.00 20.73
C ILE A 38 21.68 20.42 19.91
N GLU A 39 22.76 19.64 19.99
CA GLU A 39 23.96 19.89 19.17
C GLU A 39 23.64 19.87 17.65
N ARG A 40 22.75 18.98 17.21
CA ARG A 40 22.31 18.94 15.81
C ARG A 40 21.42 20.12 15.45
N ILE A 41 20.51 20.55 16.35
CA ILE A 41 19.66 21.73 16.13
C ILE A 41 20.56 22.98 15.97
N ASN A 42 21.56 23.14 16.82
CA ASN A 42 22.52 24.26 16.73
C ASN A 42 23.32 24.29 15.42
N LYS A 43 23.46 23.15 14.74
CA LYS A 43 24.16 23.06 13.44
C LYS A 43 23.26 23.38 12.23
N VAL A 44 21.94 23.45 12.43
CA VAL A 44 20.99 23.80 11.34
C VAL A 44 21.14 25.29 11.03
N LYS A 45 21.31 25.60 9.76
CA LYS A 45 21.40 26.99 9.26
C LYS A 45 20.15 27.35 8.49
N ASP A 46 19.79 28.62 8.47
CA ASP A 46 18.68 29.12 7.66
C ASP A 46 18.85 28.77 6.19
N LEU A 47 20.09 28.74 5.70
CA LEU A 47 20.42 28.35 4.34
C LEU A 47 19.95 26.91 4.01
N ASP A 48 19.99 26.01 4.98
CA ASP A 48 19.54 24.60 4.77
C ASP A 48 18.04 24.57 4.51
N ALA A 49 17.26 25.32 5.27
CA ALA A 49 15.81 25.43 5.06
C ALA A 49 15.47 26.08 3.71
N ILE A 50 16.17 27.17 3.36
CA ILE A 50 16.02 27.86 2.06
C ILE A 50 16.34 26.90 0.90
N ASN A 51 17.39 26.13 1.01
CA ASN A 51 17.79 25.15 -0.01
C ASN A 51 16.73 24.05 -0.18
N ILE A 52 16.15 23.55 0.93
CA ILE A 52 15.06 22.57 0.89
C ILE A 52 13.84 23.17 0.18
N ILE A 53 13.44 24.40 0.53
CA ILE A 53 12.29 25.08 -0.10
C ILE A 53 12.53 25.25 -1.61
N LYS A 54 13.70 25.78 -2.01
CA LYS A 54 14.06 25.93 -3.43
C LYS A 54 14.06 24.60 -4.17
N TYR A 55 14.56 23.55 -3.51
CA TYR A 55 14.55 22.19 -4.07
C TYR A 55 13.13 21.66 -4.27
N CYS A 56 12.25 21.87 -3.30
CA CYS A 56 10.84 21.50 -3.40
C CYS A 56 10.16 22.21 -4.58
N GLN A 57 10.35 23.53 -4.70
CA GLN A 57 9.81 24.34 -5.80
C GLN A 57 10.26 23.82 -7.16
N LYS A 58 11.57 23.55 -7.31
CA LYS A 58 12.15 23.03 -8.57
C LYS A 58 11.60 21.66 -8.97
N ASN A 59 11.20 20.81 -8.00
CA ASN A 59 10.78 19.42 -8.22
C ASN A 59 9.27 19.23 -8.08
N ASN A 60 8.46 20.30 -8.04
CA ASN A 60 7.02 20.28 -7.85
C ASN A 60 6.59 19.48 -6.60
N ILE A 61 7.27 19.75 -5.47
CA ILE A 61 6.97 19.18 -4.17
C ILE A 61 6.30 20.24 -3.32
N ASP A 62 5.08 19.98 -2.87
CA ASP A 62 4.39 20.80 -1.90
C ASP A 62 4.89 20.52 -0.49
N ILE A 63 4.99 21.58 0.33
CA ILE A 63 5.28 21.50 1.76
C ILE A 63 3.97 21.76 2.50
N ILE A 64 3.46 20.76 3.21
CA ILE A 64 2.18 20.81 3.91
C ILE A 64 2.46 20.76 5.41
N THR A 65 2.27 21.87 6.10
CA THR A 65 2.39 21.97 7.55
C THR A 65 1.09 21.58 8.23
N TYR A 66 1.15 21.21 9.51
CA TYR A 66 -0.02 20.80 10.31
C TYR A 66 -1.13 21.89 10.38
N ASN A 67 -0.82 23.14 10.08
CA ASN A 67 -1.77 24.27 9.98
C ASN A 67 -2.33 24.45 8.57
N SER A 68 -1.88 23.69 7.57
CA SER A 68 -2.36 23.78 6.20
C SER A 68 -3.75 23.21 6.05
N LYS A 69 -4.59 23.82 5.21
CA LYS A 69 -5.91 23.29 4.86
C LYS A 69 -5.86 21.90 4.20
N PHE A 70 -4.73 21.53 3.61
CA PHE A 70 -4.51 20.21 3.01
C PHE A 70 -3.94 19.18 3.99
N TYR A 71 -3.64 19.58 5.23
CA TYR A 71 -3.12 18.64 6.20
C TYR A 71 -4.22 17.67 6.65
N PRO A 72 -3.96 16.34 6.64
CA PRO A 72 -4.95 15.35 7.05
C PRO A 72 -5.33 15.52 8.52
N LYS A 73 -6.59 15.82 8.79
CA LYS A 73 -7.07 16.06 10.16
C LYS A 73 -6.90 14.85 11.08
N GLU A 74 -6.93 13.65 10.50
CA GLU A 74 -6.75 12.40 11.23
C GLU A 74 -5.36 12.30 11.87
N LEU A 75 -4.34 12.86 11.21
CA LEU A 75 -2.99 12.88 11.76
C LEU A 75 -2.85 13.81 12.97
N LEU A 76 -3.73 14.78 13.16
CA LEU A 76 -3.74 15.61 14.37
C LEU A 76 -4.11 14.83 15.62
N LYS A 77 -4.72 13.64 15.46
CA LYS A 77 -5.20 12.78 16.55
C LYS A 77 -4.16 11.76 17.01
N ILE A 78 -3.10 11.53 16.22
CA ILE A 78 -2.06 10.58 16.61
C ILE A 78 -1.06 11.25 17.56
N GLU A 79 -0.53 10.48 18.52
CA GLU A 79 0.38 11.00 19.55
C GLU A 79 1.63 11.64 18.95
N ASP A 80 2.20 10.99 17.95
CA ASP A 80 3.42 11.42 17.27
C ASP A 80 3.11 11.86 15.83
N LEU A 81 2.39 12.98 15.74
CA LEU A 81 2.00 13.54 14.44
C LEU A 81 3.22 14.12 13.69
N PRO A 82 3.30 13.98 12.36
CA PRO A 82 4.29 14.69 11.56
C PRO A 82 3.87 16.16 11.41
N ILE A 83 4.65 17.11 11.97
CA ILE A 83 4.33 18.55 11.86
C ILE A 83 4.43 19.07 10.42
N LEU A 84 5.08 18.33 9.56
CA LEU A 84 5.35 18.65 8.16
C LEU A 84 5.25 17.41 7.29
N LEU A 85 4.60 17.54 6.14
CA LEU A 85 4.59 16.53 5.07
C LEU A 85 5.09 17.16 3.77
N TYR A 86 6.00 16.48 3.10
CA TYR A 86 6.32 16.73 1.70
C TYR A 86 5.35 15.93 0.85
N SER A 87 4.79 16.54 -0.20
CA SER A 87 3.76 15.95 -1.04
C SER A 87 4.06 16.15 -2.51
N LYS A 88 3.82 15.13 -3.33
CA LYS A 88 3.95 15.20 -4.78
C LYS A 88 2.80 14.47 -5.45
N GLY A 89 2.07 15.15 -6.34
CA GLY A 89 0.84 14.69 -6.96
C GLY A 89 -0.39 15.41 -6.43
N ARG A 90 -1.53 14.74 -6.39
CA ARG A 90 -2.85 15.29 -6.03
C ARG A 90 -3.00 15.47 -4.50
N LYS A 91 -2.44 16.53 -3.95
CA LYS A 91 -2.46 16.83 -2.50
C LYS A 91 -3.87 16.97 -1.92
N GLU A 92 -4.87 17.28 -2.75
CA GLU A 92 -6.28 17.40 -2.36
C GLU A 92 -6.80 16.10 -1.74
N LEU A 93 -6.27 14.96 -2.17
CA LEU A 93 -6.62 13.63 -1.66
C LEU A 93 -6.32 13.46 -0.17
N LEU A 94 -5.40 14.25 0.37
CA LEU A 94 -5.05 14.22 1.79
C LEU A 94 -6.20 14.68 2.67
N SER A 95 -7.11 15.50 2.13
CA SER A 95 -8.30 15.98 2.83
C SER A 95 -9.50 15.02 2.76
N ASN A 96 -9.42 13.94 1.95
CA ASN A 96 -10.46 12.92 1.92
C ASN A 96 -10.54 12.23 3.28
N GLU A 97 -11.75 11.99 3.80
CA GLU A 97 -11.96 11.31 5.09
C GLU A 97 -12.07 9.78 4.93
N ASN A 98 -12.42 9.29 3.73
CA ASN A 98 -12.55 7.87 3.43
C ASN A 98 -11.23 7.29 2.92
N LYS A 99 -10.29 7.06 3.82
CA LYS A 99 -8.99 6.44 3.54
C LYS A 99 -8.89 5.10 4.23
N PHE A 100 -8.35 4.09 3.55
CA PHE A 100 -8.19 2.75 4.08
C PHE A 100 -6.81 2.18 3.74
N ALA A 101 -6.12 1.63 4.75
CA ALA A 101 -4.79 1.10 4.54
C ALA A 101 -4.82 -0.39 4.16
N ILE A 102 -4.02 -0.77 3.16
CA ILE A 102 -3.75 -2.17 2.82
C ILE A 102 -2.24 -2.37 2.86
N VAL A 103 -1.77 -3.27 3.74
CA VAL A 103 -0.35 -3.56 3.91
C VAL A 103 -0.12 -5.06 4.13
N GLY A 104 1.13 -5.51 3.92
CA GLY A 104 1.43 -6.91 4.13
C GLY A 104 2.86 -7.32 3.79
N SER A 105 3.01 -8.59 3.42
CA SER A 105 4.28 -9.21 3.05
C SER A 105 4.91 -8.54 1.82
N ARG A 106 6.24 -8.46 1.84
CA ARG A 106 7.03 -8.06 0.65
C ARG A 106 7.18 -9.19 -0.37
N HIS A 107 6.96 -10.42 0.07
CA HIS A 107 7.02 -11.64 -0.74
C HIS A 107 5.76 -12.47 -0.48
N PRO A 108 4.58 -11.99 -0.91
CA PRO A 108 3.34 -12.73 -0.73
C PRO A 108 3.27 -13.92 -1.70
N SER A 109 2.38 -14.86 -1.42
CA SER A 109 1.99 -15.84 -2.43
C SER A 109 1.15 -15.19 -3.53
N ASN A 110 1.12 -15.80 -4.71
CA ASN A 110 0.35 -15.30 -5.86
C ASN A 110 -1.15 -15.14 -5.52
N ASP A 111 -1.70 -16.09 -4.76
CA ASP A 111 -3.12 -16.03 -4.36
C ASP A 111 -3.40 -14.81 -3.49
N TYR A 112 -2.47 -14.44 -2.59
CA TYR A 112 -2.66 -13.27 -1.74
C TYR A 112 -2.35 -11.94 -2.45
N LEU A 113 -1.67 -11.96 -3.60
CA LEU A 113 -1.68 -10.82 -4.52
C LEU A 113 -3.08 -10.64 -5.12
N LYS A 114 -3.73 -11.73 -5.57
CA LYS A 114 -5.11 -11.70 -6.09
C LYS A 114 -6.11 -11.23 -5.02
N VAL A 115 -6.00 -11.76 -3.79
CA VAL A 115 -6.81 -11.33 -2.65
C VAL A 115 -6.62 -9.83 -2.40
N THR A 116 -5.38 -9.35 -2.37
CA THR A 116 -5.08 -7.91 -2.19
C THR A 116 -5.71 -7.06 -3.28
N SER A 117 -5.59 -7.48 -4.54
CA SER A 117 -6.21 -6.78 -5.67
C SER A 117 -7.74 -6.76 -5.56
N ALA A 118 -8.36 -7.87 -5.16
CA ALA A 118 -9.82 -7.93 -4.98
C ALA A 118 -10.29 -6.95 -3.89
N PHE A 119 -9.61 -6.94 -2.73
CA PHE A 119 -9.92 -6.01 -1.65
C PHE A 119 -9.70 -4.55 -2.07
N ALA A 120 -8.54 -4.24 -2.68
CA ALA A 120 -8.22 -2.89 -3.13
C ALA A 120 -9.24 -2.38 -4.15
N ARG A 121 -9.66 -3.22 -5.11
CA ARG A 121 -10.66 -2.88 -6.11
C ARG A 121 -12.00 -2.52 -5.48
N VAL A 122 -12.57 -3.42 -4.66
CA VAL A 122 -13.91 -3.21 -4.10
C VAL A 122 -13.93 -2.02 -3.15
N LEU A 123 -12.90 -1.84 -2.32
CA LEU A 123 -12.81 -0.66 -1.46
C LEU A 123 -12.72 0.63 -2.29
N ALA A 124 -11.94 0.62 -3.37
CA ALA A 124 -11.80 1.73 -4.30
C ALA A 124 -13.12 2.06 -5.04
N GLU A 125 -13.85 1.04 -5.52
CA GLU A 125 -15.17 1.17 -6.14
C GLU A 125 -16.21 1.78 -5.18
N ASN A 126 -15.99 1.64 -3.87
CA ASN A 126 -16.79 2.27 -2.81
C ASN A 126 -16.21 3.59 -2.29
N ASN A 127 -15.47 4.31 -3.14
CA ASN A 127 -14.91 5.64 -2.87
C ASN A 127 -13.95 5.67 -1.66
N MET A 128 -13.28 4.56 -1.34
CA MET A 128 -12.20 4.55 -0.37
C MET A 128 -10.86 4.82 -1.06
N THR A 129 -10.14 5.82 -0.59
CA THR A 129 -8.76 6.09 -1.02
C THR A 129 -7.83 5.04 -0.42
N ILE A 130 -7.10 4.31 -1.27
CA ILE A 130 -6.18 3.27 -0.81
C ILE A 130 -4.88 3.88 -0.32
N VAL A 131 -4.53 3.60 0.95
CA VAL A 131 -3.28 4.05 1.57
C VAL A 131 -2.33 2.87 1.72
N SER A 132 -1.07 3.05 1.32
CA SER A 132 -0.05 2.03 1.54
C SER A 132 1.37 2.62 1.56
N GLY A 133 2.38 1.76 1.74
CA GLY A 133 3.77 2.19 1.92
C GLY A 133 4.66 2.05 0.69
N GLY A 134 4.16 1.56 -0.43
CA GLY A 134 4.93 1.34 -1.65
C GLY A 134 6.02 0.26 -1.53
N ALA A 135 5.95 -0.64 -0.55
CA ALA A 135 6.82 -1.81 -0.48
C ALA A 135 6.51 -2.79 -1.62
N MET A 136 7.46 -3.73 -1.93
CA MET A 136 7.15 -4.84 -2.83
C MET A 136 5.97 -5.67 -2.30
N GLY A 137 5.34 -6.42 -3.17
CA GLY A 137 4.29 -7.35 -2.82
C GLY A 137 2.97 -6.63 -2.54
N ILE A 138 2.41 -6.81 -1.36
CA ILE A 138 1.06 -6.37 -1.01
C ILE A 138 0.87 -4.85 -1.23
N ASP A 139 1.79 -4.02 -0.75
CA ASP A 139 1.65 -2.56 -0.88
C ASP A 139 1.60 -2.13 -2.35
N SER A 140 2.51 -2.67 -3.19
CA SER A 140 2.53 -2.36 -4.62
C SER A 140 1.27 -2.85 -5.32
N ALA A 141 0.79 -4.06 -5.03
CA ALA A 141 -0.43 -4.62 -5.61
C ALA A 141 -1.67 -3.77 -5.26
N ALA A 142 -1.76 -3.28 -4.02
CA ALA A 142 -2.84 -2.40 -3.60
C ALA A 142 -2.85 -1.08 -4.39
N HIS A 143 -1.69 -0.44 -4.58
CA HIS A 143 -1.58 0.78 -5.39
C HIS A 143 -1.88 0.52 -6.88
N GLU A 144 -1.32 -0.55 -7.45
CA GLU A 144 -1.52 -0.90 -8.86
C GLU A 144 -2.99 -1.15 -9.16
N GLU A 145 -3.71 -1.85 -8.27
CA GLU A 145 -5.13 -2.13 -8.48
C GLU A 145 -5.98 -0.86 -8.32
N ALA A 146 -5.69 0.02 -7.35
CA ALA A 146 -6.35 1.31 -7.24
C ALA A 146 -6.20 2.15 -8.53
N ILE A 147 -4.97 2.24 -9.06
CA ILE A 147 -4.68 2.98 -10.30
C ILE A 147 -5.41 2.36 -11.50
N LYS A 148 -5.42 1.03 -11.62
CA LYS A 148 -6.09 0.31 -12.70
C LYS A 148 -7.60 0.57 -12.74
N ASN A 149 -8.20 0.81 -11.58
CA ASN A 149 -9.62 1.14 -11.45
C ASN A 149 -9.88 2.65 -11.39
N ASN A 150 -8.91 3.48 -11.79
CA ASN A 150 -9.00 4.95 -11.76
C ASN A 150 -9.38 5.52 -10.38
N ALA A 151 -9.00 4.82 -9.32
CA ALA A 151 -9.29 5.22 -7.96
C ALA A 151 -8.11 5.95 -7.31
N ASP A 152 -8.41 6.68 -6.27
CA ASP A 152 -7.46 7.49 -5.53
C ASP A 152 -6.54 6.62 -4.66
N THR A 153 -5.25 6.97 -4.64
CA THR A 153 -4.28 6.27 -3.78
C THR A 153 -3.25 7.21 -3.18
N ILE A 154 -2.88 6.94 -1.92
CA ILE A 154 -1.88 7.70 -1.17
C ILE A 154 -0.73 6.77 -0.80
N CYS A 155 0.45 7.04 -1.32
CA CYS A 155 1.65 6.30 -0.96
C CYS A 155 2.49 7.09 0.04
N VAL A 156 2.69 6.52 1.23
CA VAL A 156 3.54 7.11 2.27
C VAL A 156 4.94 6.54 2.15
N LEU A 157 5.98 7.36 2.02
CA LEU A 157 7.36 6.91 1.84
C LEU A 157 8.17 6.97 3.13
N GLY A 158 9.07 6.00 3.33
CA GLY A 158 10.08 5.99 4.40
C GLY A 158 11.41 6.63 3.99
N SER A 159 11.42 7.37 2.86
CA SER A 159 12.53 8.14 2.33
C SER A 159 12.03 9.48 1.82
N GLY A 160 12.92 10.38 1.46
CA GLY A 160 12.53 11.59 0.73
C GLY A 160 11.94 11.28 -0.64
N LEU A 161 11.04 12.14 -1.12
CA LEU A 161 10.29 11.94 -2.37
C LEU A 161 11.17 11.83 -3.62
N CYS A 162 12.36 12.40 -3.61
CA CYS A 162 13.31 12.35 -4.71
C CYS A 162 14.34 11.23 -4.58
N PHE A 163 14.23 10.42 -3.55
CA PHE A 163 15.13 9.31 -3.30
C PHE A 163 14.37 7.99 -3.28
N PRO A 164 14.06 7.40 -4.46
CA PRO A 164 13.37 6.14 -4.52
C PRO A 164 14.22 5.06 -3.86
N TYR A 165 13.64 4.32 -2.91
CA TYR A 165 14.39 3.33 -2.16
C TYR A 165 14.71 2.05 -2.96
N ARG A 166 14.14 1.92 -4.17
CA ARG A 166 14.45 0.87 -5.15
C ARG A 166 14.03 1.28 -6.56
N THR A 167 14.83 0.84 -7.53
CA THR A 167 14.62 1.11 -8.97
C THR A 167 13.29 0.55 -9.47
N SER A 168 12.89 -0.63 -9.00
CA SER A 168 11.62 -1.28 -9.39
C SER A 168 10.36 -0.51 -8.95
N PHE A 169 10.47 0.42 -7.99
CA PHE A 169 9.35 1.25 -7.57
C PHE A 169 9.16 2.50 -8.43
N ILE A 170 10.17 2.91 -9.20
CA ILE A 170 10.13 4.15 -10.00
C ILE A 170 8.94 4.18 -10.98
N PRO A 171 8.63 3.12 -11.74
CA PRO A 171 7.46 3.14 -12.64
C PRO A 171 6.15 3.31 -11.89
N LEU A 172 5.97 2.62 -10.77
CA LEU A 172 4.76 2.73 -9.95
C LEU A 172 4.66 4.11 -9.28
N SER A 173 5.77 4.64 -8.74
CA SER A 173 5.76 5.97 -8.13
C SER A 173 5.34 7.07 -9.10
N LYS A 174 5.78 7.01 -10.36
CA LYS A 174 5.35 7.94 -11.41
C LYS A 174 3.85 7.83 -11.72
N LYS A 175 3.31 6.61 -11.74
CA LYS A 175 1.87 6.41 -11.91
C LYS A 175 1.10 7.01 -10.73
N ILE A 176 1.54 6.74 -9.49
CA ILE A 176 0.94 7.31 -8.28
C ILE A 176 1.02 8.85 -8.28
N GLU A 177 2.14 9.43 -8.70
CA GLU A 177 2.30 10.89 -8.80
C GLU A 177 1.25 11.51 -9.73
N ASN A 178 0.88 10.82 -10.82
CA ASN A 178 -0.08 11.32 -11.82
C ASN A 178 -1.54 11.13 -11.41
N THR A 179 -1.88 10.05 -10.71
CA THR A 179 -3.28 9.67 -10.41
C THR A 179 -3.64 9.80 -8.93
N GLY A 180 -2.65 9.78 -8.06
CA GLY A 180 -2.76 9.83 -6.61
C GLY A 180 -1.82 10.84 -6.00
N VAL A 181 -1.24 10.50 -4.84
CA VAL A 181 -0.25 11.35 -4.16
C VAL A 181 0.82 10.54 -3.44
N LEU A 182 2.06 10.96 -3.57
CA LEU A 182 3.19 10.52 -2.77
C LEU A 182 3.40 11.48 -1.62
N ILE A 183 3.55 10.97 -0.41
CA ILE A 183 3.88 11.79 0.76
C ILE A 183 5.06 11.24 1.55
N SER A 184 5.77 12.12 2.22
CA SER A 184 6.85 11.78 3.14
C SER A 184 6.98 12.83 4.24
N GLU A 185 7.31 12.38 5.46
CA GLU A 185 7.74 13.25 6.55
C GLU A 185 9.21 13.68 6.42
N PHE A 186 9.98 12.95 5.61
CA PHE A 186 11.42 13.18 5.48
C PHE A 186 11.72 14.18 4.36
N PRO A 187 12.76 15.05 4.55
CA PRO A 187 13.22 15.97 3.51
C PRO A 187 13.42 15.27 2.15
N PRO A 188 13.17 15.95 1.01
CA PRO A 188 13.07 15.33 -0.32
C PRO A 188 14.25 14.46 -0.75
N THR A 189 15.47 14.78 -0.29
CA THR A 189 16.69 14.05 -0.63
C THR A 189 17.15 13.04 0.42
N THR A 190 16.30 12.77 1.44
CA THR A 190 16.64 11.83 2.51
C THR A 190 16.71 10.40 1.97
N PRO A 191 17.85 9.68 2.16
CA PRO A 191 17.97 8.29 1.76
C PRO A 191 17.01 7.36 2.50
N ALA A 192 16.81 6.18 1.94
CA ALA A 192 15.94 5.14 2.50
C ALA A 192 16.61 4.39 3.67
N TYR A 193 16.76 5.06 4.80
CA TYR A 193 17.32 4.43 6.00
C TYR A 193 16.35 3.40 6.58
N LYS A 194 16.88 2.24 7.01
CA LYS A 194 16.05 1.12 7.52
C LYS A 194 15.15 1.53 8.69
N TYR A 195 15.59 2.40 9.57
CA TYR A 195 14.84 2.88 10.73
C TYR A 195 13.68 3.83 10.39
N ASN A 196 13.66 4.42 9.18
CA ASN A 196 12.57 5.30 8.76
C ASN A 196 11.27 4.52 8.46
N PHE A 197 11.39 3.27 7.99
CA PHE A 197 10.21 2.49 7.58
C PHE A 197 9.25 2.17 8.73
N PRO A 198 9.74 1.69 9.90
CA PRO A 198 8.89 1.55 11.08
C PRO A 198 8.24 2.85 11.53
N ILE A 199 9.02 3.95 11.56
CA ILE A 199 8.53 5.27 11.96
C ILE A 199 7.40 5.74 11.02
N ARG A 200 7.60 5.62 9.71
CA ARG A 200 6.64 6.00 8.69
C ARG A 200 5.29 5.29 8.85
N ASN A 201 5.29 4.03 9.30
CA ASN A 201 4.07 3.21 9.36
C ASN A 201 2.96 3.82 10.24
N ARG A 202 3.31 4.64 11.25
CA ARG A 202 2.33 5.38 12.05
C ARG A 202 1.50 6.37 11.23
N ILE A 203 2.07 6.87 10.12
CA ILE A 203 1.38 7.77 9.20
C ILE A 203 0.41 6.98 8.32
N ILE A 204 0.76 5.76 7.88
CA ILE A 204 -0.13 4.89 7.11
C ILE A 204 -1.39 4.59 7.91
N SER A 205 -1.24 4.09 9.15
CA SER A 205 -2.38 3.81 10.03
C SER A 205 -3.12 5.09 10.43
N GLY A 206 -2.39 6.16 10.75
CA GLY A 206 -2.95 7.44 11.17
C GLY A 206 -3.87 8.10 10.13
N LEU A 207 -3.53 7.99 8.85
CA LEU A 207 -4.35 8.49 7.74
C LEU A 207 -5.63 7.69 7.53
N SER A 208 -5.69 6.46 8.00
CA SER A 208 -6.71 5.50 7.58
C SER A 208 -7.78 5.30 8.65
N ARG A 209 -8.99 4.93 8.23
CA ARG A 209 -10.08 4.51 9.12
C ARG A 209 -9.75 3.17 9.76
N GLY A 210 -9.15 2.25 8.99
CA GLY A 210 -8.70 0.94 9.41
C GLY A 210 -7.55 0.44 8.54
N VAL A 211 -6.98 -0.70 8.94
CA VAL A 211 -5.82 -1.31 8.29
C VAL A 211 -6.11 -2.78 7.98
N LEU A 212 -6.00 -3.18 6.72
CA LEU A 212 -6.05 -4.57 6.28
C LEU A 212 -4.64 -5.14 6.19
N ILE A 213 -4.43 -6.28 6.85
CA ILE A 213 -3.25 -7.12 6.72
C ILE A 213 -3.64 -8.36 5.90
N THR A 214 -3.26 -8.42 4.62
CA THR A 214 -3.63 -9.56 3.77
C THR A 214 -2.72 -10.77 4.01
N GLN A 215 -1.43 -10.58 4.15
CA GLN A 215 -0.48 -11.65 4.50
C GLN A 215 0.68 -11.08 5.31
N ALA A 216 1.00 -11.72 6.43
CA ALA A 216 2.15 -11.34 7.25
C ALA A 216 2.77 -12.55 7.94
N GLY A 217 4.06 -12.76 7.72
CA GLY A 217 4.87 -13.67 8.55
C GLY A 217 5.16 -13.08 9.92
N TYR A 218 5.66 -13.89 10.84
CA TYR A 218 5.90 -13.51 12.25
C TYR A 218 6.79 -12.27 12.44
N LYS A 219 7.76 -12.03 11.54
CA LYS A 219 8.69 -10.88 11.58
C LYS A 219 8.35 -9.82 10.54
N SER A 220 7.13 -9.80 10.02
CA SER A 220 6.73 -8.84 9.00
C SER A 220 6.69 -7.41 9.54
N GLY A 221 7.23 -6.46 8.78
CA GLY A 221 7.13 -5.03 9.10
C GLY A 221 5.70 -4.48 9.09
N SER A 222 4.75 -5.16 8.42
CA SER A 222 3.33 -4.79 8.42
C SER A 222 2.67 -4.98 9.78
N LEU A 223 3.20 -5.87 10.65
CA LEU A 223 2.73 -6.02 12.03
C LEU A 223 2.98 -4.76 12.87
N ILE A 224 3.99 -3.96 12.50
CA ILE A 224 4.25 -2.67 13.13
C ILE A 224 3.12 -1.67 12.78
N THR A 225 2.62 -1.71 11.53
CA THR A 225 1.48 -0.89 11.12
C THR A 225 0.21 -1.28 11.86
N ALA A 226 -0.04 -2.60 12.03
CA ALA A 226 -1.16 -3.10 12.82
C ALA A 226 -1.09 -2.63 14.28
N ARG A 227 0.10 -2.68 14.90
CA ARG A 227 0.30 -2.16 16.26
C ARG A 227 -0.01 -0.68 16.35
N TYR A 228 0.52 0.15 15.44
CA TYR A 228 0.20 1.58 15.42
C TYR A 228 -1.30 1.83 15.21
N ALA A 229 -1.97 1.04 14.37
CA ALA A 229 -3.41 1.13 14.19
C ALA A 229 -4.16 0.94 15.51
N LEU A 230 -3.83 -0.12 16.26
CA LEU A 230 -4.42 -0.38 17.59
C LEU A 230 -4.12 0.74 18.61
N GLU A 231 -2.86 1.20 18.68
CA GLU A 231 -2.45 2.32 19.54
C GLU A 231 -3.20 3.63 19.19
N GLN A 232 -3.61 3.79 17.93
CA GLN A 232 -4.37 4.93 17.42
C GLN A 232 -5.89 4.72 17.48
N GLY A 233 -6.38 3.62 18.06
CA GLY A 233 -7.81 3.30 18.16
C GLY A 233 -8.47 3.01 16.82
N LYS A 234 -7.71 2.41 15.86
CA LYS A 234 -8.19 2.02 14.54
C LYS A 234 -8.42 0.52 14.45
N ASP A 235 -9.37 0.12 13.63
CA ASP A 235 -9.65 -1.28 13.37
C ASP A 235 -8.52 -1.93 12.58
N VAL A 236 -8.23 -3.19 12.95
CA VAL A 236 -7.27 -4.03 12.24
C VAL A 236 -8.02 -5.24 11.67
N PHE A 237 -8.05 -5.30 10.36
CA PHE A 237 -8.65 -6.40 9.60
C PHE A 237 -7.56 -7.33 9.09
N VAL A 238 -7.89 -8.62 9.04
CA VAL A 238 -6.90 -9.63 8.63
C VAL A 238 -7.57 -10.70 7.76
N THR A 239 -7.00 -10.97 6.59
CA THR A 239 -7.39 -12.18 5.85
C THR A 239 -6.72 -13.39 6.47
N PRO A 240 -7.47 -14.46 6.85
CA PRO A 240 -6.89 -15.68 7.39
C PRO A 240 -6.06 -16.40 6.32
N GLY A 241 -5.12 -17.23 6.76
CA GLY A 241 -4.29 -18.01 5.85
C GLY A 241 -3.91 -19.38 6.40
N PRO A 242 -3.28 -20.26 5.57
CA PRO A 242 -2.92 -21.61 5.97
C PRO A 242 -2.01 -21.64 7.19
N ILE A 243 -2.39 -22.40 8.23
CA ILE A 243 -1.69 -22.47 9.51
C ILE A 243 -0.29 -23.10 9.41
N PHE A 244 -0.06 -23.95 8.42
CA PHE A 244 1.25 -24.58 8.18
C PHE A 244 2.18 -23.74 7.30
N ASN A 245 1.72 -22.56 6.84
CA ASN A 245 2.55 -21.66 6.04
C ASN A 245 3.09 -20.52 6.92
N ASN A 246 4.41 -20.48 7.08
CA ASN A 246 5.10 -19.47 7.87
C ASN A 246 4.82 -18.01 7.42
N GLY A 247 4.41 -17.82 6.17
CA GLY A 247 4.01 -16.53 5.63
C GLY A 247 2.75 -15.93 6.27
N PHE A 248 1.99 -16.73 7.05
CA PHE A 248 0.73 -16.33 7.69
C PHE A 248 0.78 -16.34 9.23
N LEU A 249 1.89 -16.75 9.82
CA LEU A 249 1.99 -16.84 11.27
C LEU A 249 1.72 -15.50 11.97
N GLY A 250 2.14 -14.39 11.37
CA GLY A 250 1.91 -13.05 11.92
C GLY A 250 0.46 -12.60 11.74
N SER A 251 -0.12 -12.76 10.54
CA SER A 251 -1.51 -12.41 10.28
C SER A 251 -2.47 -13.27 11.13
N ASN A 252 -2.28 -14.60 11.17
CA ASN A 252 -3.12 -15.48 12.00
C ASN A 252 -2.97 -15.17 13.50
N LYS A 253 -1.77 -14.75 13.95
CA LYS A 253 -1.58 -14.30 15.33
C LYS A 253 -2.38 -13.05 15.65
N LEU A 254 -2.43 -12.07 14.73
CA LEU A 254 -3.27 -10.88 14.92
C LEU A 254 -4.75 -11.23 15.09
N ILE A 255 -5.28 -12.21 14.34
CA ILE A 255 -6.66 -12.70 14.51
C ILE A 255 -6.85 -13.25 15.92
N LYS A 256 -5.91 -14.08 16.39
CA LYS A 256 -5.93 -14.63 17.75
C LYS A 256 -5.86 -13.54 18.82
N ASP A 257 -5.16 -12.45 18.54
CA ASP A 257 -4.99 -11.31 19.45
C ASP A 257 -6.18 -10.31 19.36
N GLY A 258 -7.23 -10.60 18.56
CA GLY A 258 -8.47 -9.82 18.50
C GLY A 258 -8.65 -8.97 17.24
N ALA A 259 -7.79 -9.08 16.23
CA ALA A 259 -8.05 -8.43 14.94
C ALA A 259 -9.26 -9.07 14.23
N ILE A 260 -9.99 -8.28 13.49
CA ILE A 260 -11.23 -8.69 12.80
C ILE A 260 -10.87 -9.56 11.59
N PRO A 261 -11.24 -10.86 11.57
CA PRO A 261 -11.03 -11.68 10.38
C PRO A 261 -12.01 -11.27 9.27
N VAL A 262 -11.50 -11.15 8.04
CA VAL A 262 -12.31 -10.83 6.87
C VAL A 262 -12.08 -11.86 5.78
N LEU A 263 -13.18 -12.33 5.19
CA LEU A 263 -13.18 -13.31 4.09
C LEU A 263 -13.46 -12.62 2.76
N THR A 264 -14.17 -11.50 2.79
CA THR A 264 -14.55 -10.70 1.63
C THR A 264 -14.32 -9.22 1.88
N PRO A 265 -14.16 -8.40 0.84
CA PRO A 265 -14.09 -6.95 1.00
C PRO A 265 -15.34 -6.33 1.64
N ASN A 266 -16.52 -6.96 1.43
CA ASN A 266 -17.77 -6.47 1.99
C ASN A 266 -17.80 -6.55 3.52
N ASP A 267 -17.03 -7.45 4.14
CA ASP A 267 -16.89 -7.49 5.60
C ASP A 267 -16.38 -6.16 6.16
N ILE A 268 -15.43 -5.52 5.44
CA ILE A 268 -14.90 -4.20 5.80
C ILE A 268 -15.95 -3.10 5.55
N LEU A 269 -16.63 -3.14 4.39
CA LEU A 269 -17.64 -2.14 4.05
C LEU A 269 -18.83 -2.18 5.03
N TYR A 270 -19.23 -3.37 5.45
CA TYR A 270 -20.25 -3.58 6.45
C TYR A 270 -19.86 -2.98 7.80
N GLU A 271 -18.63 -3.22 8.28
CA GLU A 271 -18.14 -2.67 9.56
C GLU A 271 -18.22 -1.14 9.60
N TYR A 272 -18.09 -0.49 8.45
CA TYR A 272 -18.22 0.97 8.32
C TYR A 272 -19.59 1.47 7.87
N ASN A 273 -20.61 0.61 7.82
CA ASN A 273 -21.98 0.93 7.38
C ASN A 273 -22.04 1.55 5.97
N ILE A 274 -21.17 1.11 5.06
CA ILE A 274 -21.13 1.57 3.66
C ILE A 274 -22.05 0.72 2.79
N THR A 275 -22.18 -0.57 3.10
CA THR A 275 -23.09 -1.52 2.45
C THR A 275 -23.89 -2.30 3.50
N ASP A 276 -25.09 -2.76 3.12
CA ASP A 276 -25.85 -3.69 3.94
C ASP A 276 -25.23 -5.09 3.88
N TYR A 277 -25.32 -5.83 4.98
CA TYR A 277 -24.85 -7.21 5.04
C TYR A 277 -25.75 -8.12 4.21
N ASN A 278 -25.27 -8.55 3.04
CA ASN A 278 -25.96 -9.49 2.20
C ASN A 278 -25.13 -10.78 2.06
N SER A 279 -25.46 -11.81 2.85
CA SER A 279 -24.65 -13.03 2.98
C SER A 279 -24.47 -13.82 1.68
N ASN A 280 -25.38 -13.65 0.71
CA ASN A 280 -25.36 -14.41 -0.55
C ASN A 280 -24.50 -13.76 -1.66
N GLU A 281 -24.24 -12.43 -1.60
CA GLU A 281 -23.44 -11.74 -2.60
C GLU A 281 -21.94 -11.70 -2.25
N ASN A 282 -21.59 -11.97 -0.98
CA ASN A 282 -20.25 -11.76 -0.47
C ASN A 282 -19.17 -12.70 -1.07
N PHE A 283 -19.55 -13.94 -1.41
CA PHE A 283 -18.60 -14.91 -1.98
C PHE A 283 -18.40 -14.74 -3.49
N ASP A 284 -19.39 -14.20 -4.22
CA ASP A 284 -19.32 -14.02 -5.67
C ASP A 284 -18.23 -13.03 -6.10
N ILE A 285 -17.85 -12.09 -5.22
CA ILE A 285 -16.82 -11.07 -5.53
C ILE A 285 -15.43 -11.69 -5.65
N LEU A 286 -15.15 -12.72 -4.84
CA LEU A 286 -13.88 -13.44 -4.89
C LEU A 286 -13.91 -14.58 -5.92
N THR A 287 -15.10 -15.09 -6.23
CA THR A 287 -15.32 -16.27 -7.08
C THR A 287 -15.85 -15.94 -8.46
N LYS A 288 -16.21 -14.66 -8.77
CA LYS A 288 -16.56 -14.33 -10.16
C LYS A 288 -15.38 -14.69 -11.05
N PRO A 289 -15.50 -15.74 -11.87
CA PRO A 289 -14.47 -16.07 -12.81
C PRO A 289 -14.20 -14.82 -13.66
N LYS A 290 -12.97 -14.50 -13.91
CA LYS A 290 -12.64 -13.53 -14.96
C LYS A 290 -13.42 -13.98 -16.19
N LYS A 291 -14.23 -13.11 -16.78
CA LYS A 291 -14.89 -13.47 -18.02
C LYS A 291 -13.80 -13.83 -19.01
N LYS A 292 -13.78 -15.10 -19.40
CA LYS A 292 -12.92 -15.59 -20.47
C LYS A 292 -13.11 -14.67 -21.67
N LYS A 293 -12.03 -14.13 -22.23
CA LYS A 293 -12.12 -13.33 -23.46
C LYS A 293 -12.77 -14.20 -24.53
N ASN A 294 -13.76 -13.69 -25.21
CA ASN A 294 -14.23 -14.37 -26.41
C ASN A 294 -13.08 -14.44 -27.41
N LEU A 295 -12.91 -15.56 -28.06
CA LEU A 295 -11.94 -15.68 -29.16
C LEU A 295 -12.48 -14.85 -30.34
N ASP A 296 -11.84 -13.69 -30.57
CA ASP A 296 -12.14 -12.83 -31.71
C ASP A 296 -11.20 -13.20 -32.88
N GLY A 297 -11.74 -13.85 -33.88
CA GLY A 297 -10.99 -14.26 -35.10
C GLY A 297 -11.31 -15.67 -35.59
N ASP A 298 -10.79 -16.02 -36.77
CA ASP A 298 -10.90 -17.36 -37.36
C ASP A 298 -9.93 -18.32 -36.65
N PHE A 299 -10.41 -18.94 -35.58
CA PHE A 299 -9.70 -20.02 -34.90
C PHE A 299 -10.30 -21.37 -35.31
N ASP A 300 -9.42 -22.36 -35.55
CA ASP A 300 -9.83 -23.71 -35.84
C ASP A 300 -10.49 -24.41 -34.62
N GLU A 301 -11.26 -25.44 -34.85
CA GLU A 301 -11.98 -26.18 -33.81
C GLU A 301 -11.05 -26.70 -32.69
N ASP A 302 -9.83 -27.09 -33.04
CA ASP A 302 -8.86 -27.58 -32.06
C ASP A 302 -8.34 -26.46 -31.16
N THR A 303 -8.12 -25.24 -31.71
CA THR A 303 -7.73 -24.06 -30.94
C THR A 303 -8.86 -23.64 -29.97
N ILE A 304 -10.10 -23.65 -30.42
CA ILE A 304 -11.27 -23.37 -29.58
C ILE A 304 -11.34 -24.41 -28.45
N LYS A 305 -11.23 -25.69 -28.78
CA LYS A 305 -11.26 -26.78 -27.82
C LYS A 305 -10.15 -26.69 -26.76
N VAL A 306 -8.92 -26.33 -27.15
CA VAL A 306 -7.80 -26.11 -26.20
C VAL A 306 -8.14 -24.95 -25.29
N TYR A 307 -8.56 -23.82 -25.86
CA TYR A 307 -8.89 -22.63 -25.07
C TYR A 307 -10.05 -22.87 -24.09
N GLU A 308 -11.10 -23.57 -24.49
CA GLU A 308 -12.22 -23.94 -23.61
C GLU A 308 -11.80 -24.78 -22.41
N ASN A 309 -10.80 -25.64 -22.58
CA ASN A 309 -10.28 -26.50 -21.50
C ASN A 309 -9.32 -25.76 -20.55
N ILE A 310 -8.79 -24.57 -20.89
CA ILE A 310 -7.96 -23.78 -19.99
C ILE A 310 -8.88 -23.03 -19.03
N THR A 311 -8.62 -23.14 -17.73
CA THR A 311 -9.41 -22.53 -16.65
C THR A 311 -8.63 -21.40 -15.95
N GLU A 312 -9.21 -20.80 -14.91
CA GLU A 312 -8.49 -19.90 -13.98
C GLU A 312 -7.49 -20.65 -13.12
N GLU A 313 -7.69 -21.95 -12.92
CA GLU A 313 -6.74 -22.79 -12.22
C GLU A 313 -5.59 -23.17 -13.14
N GLU A 314 -4.40 -23.26 -12.56
CA GLU A 314 -3.19 -23.62 -13.29
C GLU A 314 -3.31 -25.03 -13.89
N MET A 315 -3.33 -25.12 -15.21
CA MET A 315 -3.40 -26.38 -15.96
C MET A 315 -2.02 -26.81 -16.47
N ALA A 316 -1.60 -28.03 -16.15
CA ALA A 316 -0.38 -28.58 -16.70
C ALA A 316 -0.55 -28.96 -18.17
N PHE A 317 0.57 -28.97 -18.92
CA PHE A 317 0.58 -29.38 -20.33
C PHE A 317 0.02 -30.80 -20.53
N ASP A 318 0.38 -31.73 -19.64
CA ASP A 318 -0.04 -33.12 -19.72
C ASP A 318 -1.57 -33.27 -19.48
N ASP A 319 -2.13 -32.47 -18.58
CA ASP A 319 -3.57 -32.44 -18.33
C ASP A 319 -4.35 -31.93 -19.55
N LEU A 320 -3.82 -30.88 -20.21
CA LEU A 320 -4.39 -30.37 -21.47
C LEU A 320 -4.30 -31.39 -22.59
N LEU A 321 -3.18 -32.08 -22.68
CA LEU A 321 -2.97 -33.15 -23.69
C LEU A 321 -3.99 -34.28 -23.51
N GLN A 322 -4.19 -34.71 -22.28
CA GLN A 322 -5.15 -35.75 -21.94
C GLN A 322 -6.61 -35.33 -22.23
N LYS A 323 -7.00 -34.09 -21.89
CA LYS A 323 -8.34 -33.57 -22.10
C LYS A 323 -8.66 -33.32 -23.57
N THR A 324 -7.72 -32.78 -24.31
CA THR A 324 -7.93 -32.39 -25.71
C THR A 324 -7.76 -33.57 -26.68
N LYS A 325 -6.96 -34.57 -26.28
CA LYS A 325 -6.57 -35.75 -27.12
C LYS A 325 -5.85 -35.35 -28.41
N LEU A 326 -5.18 -34.21 -28.38
CA LEU A 326 -4.33 -33.75 -29.50
C LEU A 326 -2.92 -34.37 -29.44
N THR A 327 -2.18 -34.27 -30.51
CA THR A 327 -0.75 -34.60 -30.49
C THR A 327 0.06 -33.53 -29.76
N VAL A 328 1.22 -33.91 -29.21
CA VAL A 328 2.12 -32.98 -28.50
C VAL A 328 2.46 -31.74 -29.36
N ASP A 329 2.86 -31.99 -30.61
CA ASP A 329 3.25 -30.89 -31.53
C ASP A 329 2.09 -29.93 -31.81
N LYS A 330 0.88 -30.48 -32.02
CA LYS A 330 -0.31 -29.65 -32.32
C LYS A 330 -0.72 -28.83 -31.11
N LEU A 331 -0.69 -29.41 -29.92
CA LEU A 331 -1.01 -28.68 -28.67
C LEU A 331 0.00 -27.58 -28.40
N MET A 332 1.31 -27.82 -28.59
CA MET A 332 2.33 -26.77 -28.43
C MET A 332 2.12 -25.59 -29.37
N ILE A 333 1.83 -25.86 -30.66
CA ILE A 333 1.55 -24.78 -31.63
C ILE A 333 0.35 -23.96 -31.21
N ILE A 334 -0.74 -24.61 -30.77
CA ILE A 334 -1.96 -23.93 -30.34
C ILE A 334 -1.72 -23.08 -29.10
N LEU A 335 -1.03 -23.62 -28.10
CA LEU A 335 -0.72 -22.89 -26.87
C LEU A 335 0.16 -21.68 -27.15
N THR A 336 1.18 -21.81 -28.00
CA THR A 336 2.02 -20.68 -28.42
C THR A 336 1.20 -19.60 -29.15
N LYS A 337 0.29 -20.02 -30.06
CA LYS A 337 -0.59 -19.09 -30.78
C LYS A 337 -1.53 -18.33 -29.83
N LEU A 338 -2.12 -19.01 -28.84
CA LEU A 338 -3.00 -18.40 -27.86
C LEU A 338 -2.25 -17.48 -26.89
N GLU A 339 -0.99 -17.82 -26.55
CA GLU A 339 -0.13 -16.98 -25.69
C GLU A 339 0.30 -15.71 -26.43
N MET A 340 0.75 -15.82 -27.69
CA MET A 340 1.10 -14.66 -28.52
C MET A 340 -0.08 -13.71 -28.76
N ALA A 341 -1.30 -14.24 -28.83
CA ALA A 341 -2.54 -13.48 -28.96
C ALA A 341 -3.10 -12.98 -27.61
N GLU A 342 -2.36 -13.16 -26.51
CA GLU A 342 -2.72 -12.74 -25.14
C GLU A 342 -4.06 -13.32 -24.62
N TYR A 343 -4.48 -14.46 -25.13
CA TYR A 343 -5.64 -15.22 -24.60
C TYR A 343 -5.28 -16.08 -23.39
N ILE A 344 -4.04 -16.55 -23.31
CA ILE A 344 -3.54 -17.35 -22.19
C ILE A 344 -2.20 -16.81 -21.69
N LYS A 345 -1.79 -17.23 -20.49
CA LYS A 345 -0.48 -16.94 -19.90
C LYS A 345 0.15 -18.21 -19.34
N VAL A 346 1.47 -18.28 -19.44
CA VAL A 346 2.26 -19.28 -18.74
C VAL A 346 2.61 -18.75 -17.34
N THR A 347 2.34 -19.55 -16.31
CA THR A 347 2.65 -19.21 -14.92
C THR A 347 4.15 -19.47 -14.63
N GLN A 348 4.62 -18.99 -13.48
CA GLN A 348 6.01 -19.26 -13.04
C GLN A 348 6.28 -20.76 -12.82
N THR A 349 5.23 -21.55 -12.63
CA THR A 349 5.29 -23.02 -12.50
C THR A 349 5.26 -23.74 -13.84
N GLY A 350 5.25 -23.02 -14.98
CA GLY A 350 5.17 -23.58 -16.32
C GLY A 350 3.79 -24.13 -16.71
N LYS A 351 2.74 -23.73 -15.98
CA LYS A 351 1.35 -24.12 -16.25
C LYS A 351 0.60 -23.00 -16.98
N TYR A 352 -0.53 -23.32 -17.56
CA TYR A 352 -1.34 -22.43 -18.40
C TYR A 352 -2.58 -21.97 -17.67
N ILE A 353 -2.89 -20.68 -17.78
CA ILE A 353 -4.16 -20.05 -17.34
C ILE A 353 -4.66 -19.13 -18.44
N TYR A 354 -5.95 -18.82 -18.51
CA TYR A 354 -6.40 -17.78 -19.43
C TYR A 354 -6.12 -16.35 -18.87
N SER A 355 -5.95 -15.40 -19.77
CA SER A 355 -5.51 -14.01 -19.46
C SER A 355 -6.62 -13.11 -18.97
#